data_f25d8434943a86f26a8fd04fa9974f0b
#
_entry.id   f25d8434943a86f26a8fd04fa9974f0b
#
_cell.length_a   1.000
_cell.length_b   1.000
_cell.length_c   1.000
_cell.angle_alpha   90.00
_cell.angle_beta   90.00
_cell.angle_gamma   90.00
#
_symmetry.space_group_name_H-M   'P 1'
#
loop_
_entity.id
_entity.type
_entity.pdbx_description
1 polymer ?
#
loop_
_entity_poly.entity_id
_entity_poly.type
_entity_poly.pdbx_seq_one_letter_code
_entity_poly.pdbx_strand_id
1 'polypeptide(L)'
;MSRIRLLLSIALIGLFPATAHAEIVGGPLLTQGIIVKSAAGVPALPSTTAESYVIADAQTGEVLAAKNPHQQLPPASTLKTLTALSLLPRLDKSSTYVGQASDGKVDGQRAGVYPGRAYTVDSLFYALFLYSGNDAANALANSAGGLAQTLKYMRAEATRLQALDTVPKSPHGLDRPGQVSSAYDLALIARAALKRDDFRKYMGTKTYTFAGSGKANKSVEFINQNKLLFNYSGTIGMKTGYTTQGRNTYVGVATRNGHTLIVTLMHLPYGRDALATSLFNWGFKAIGKVEPVGNLVEPQSGSPRVEATAAYNDPKNVSTPAPTALKASTEKKSPEVFPTLPLGPLKWLLIPVLLVIGLRARVRYLMWRKARRRGLYQRTNPIAS
;
A
#
# COMPACT_ATOMS: atom_id res chain seq x y z
N MET A 1 61.91 -32.22 55.32
CA MET A 1 61.67 -31.02 54.50
C MET A 1 60.67 -31.41 53.41
N SER A 2 59.40 -31.22 53.70
CA SER A 2 58.29 -31.61 52.76
C SER A 2 57.84 -30.37 52.00
N ARG A 3 57.88 -30.43 50.67
CA ARG A 3 57.44 -29.36 49.76
C ARG A 3 55.99 -29.65 49.37
N ILE A 4 55.06 -28.86 49.89
CA ILE A 4 53.65 -28.83 49.50
C ILE A 4 53.54 -28.05 48.18
N ARG A 5 53.13 -28.74 47.08
CA ARG A 5 52.77 -28.09 45.81
C ARG A 5 51.28 -27.75 45.86
N LEU A 6 51.00 -26.43 45.87
CA LEU A 6 49.66 -25.90 45.76
C LEU A 6 49.28 -25.84 44.27
N LEU A 7 48.33 -26.68 43.85
CA LEU A 7 47.75 -26.61 42.50
C LEU A 7 46.61 -25.61 42.49
N LEU A 8 46.82 -24.48 41.77
CA LEU A 8 45.82 -23.45 41.56
C LEU A 8 45.01 -23.87 40.33
N SER A 9 43.77 -24.35 40.52
CA SER A 9 42.84 -24.63 39.45
C SER A 9 42.12 -23.34 39.06
N ILE A 10 42.49 -22.74 37.90
CA ILE A 10 41.79 -21.60 37.31
C ILE A 10 40.56 -22.16 36.58
N ALA A 11 39.38 -21.95 37.14
CA ALA A 11 38.12 -22.21 36.45
C ALA A 11 37.87 -21.12 35.40
N LEU A 12 38.07 -21.45 34.15
CA LEU A 12 37.75 -20.57 33.01
C LEU A 12 36.22 -20.58 32.84
N ILE A 13 35.52 -19.60 33.42
CA ILE A 13 34.11 -19.39 33.16
C ILE A 13 33.99 -18.79 31.76
N GLY A 14 33.67 -19.63 30.76
CA GLY A 14 33.39 -19.19 29.40
C GLY A 14 32.11 -18.35 29.38
N LEU A 15 32.24 -17.03 29.24
CA LEU A 15 31.15 -16.18 28.85
C LEU A 15 30.78 -16.54 27.38
N PHE A 16 29.79 -17.40 27.21
CA PHE A 16 29.13 -17.51 25.94
C PHE A 16 28.31 -16.23 25.72
N PRO A 17 28.52 -15.45 24.63
CA PRO A 17 27.63 -14.35 24.33
C PRO A 17 26.24 -14.94 24.09
N ALA A 18 25.27 -14.57 24.93
CA ALA A 18 23.88 -14.84 24.68
C ALA A 18 23.53 -14.16 23.35
N THR A 19 23.26 -14.96 22.31
CA THR A 19 22.73 -14.45 21.05
C THR A 19 21.38 -13.83 21.36
N ALA A 20 21.33 -12.51 21.45
CA ALA A 20 20.08 -11.78 21.56
C ALA A 20 19.28 -12.07 20.28
N HIS A 21 18.33 -12.98 20.36
CA HIS A 21 17.34 -13.13 19.29
C HIS A 21 16.53 -11.83 19.28
N ALA A 22 16.52 -11.15 18.14
CA ALA A 22 15.68 -9.98 17.98
C ALA A 22 14.23 -10.39 18.30
N GLU A 23 13.62 -9.69 19.25
CA GLU A 23 12.25 -9.96 19.68
C GLU A 23 11.30 -9.67 18.50
N ILE A 24 10.43 -10.63 18.17
CA ILE A 24 9.44 -10.46 17.11
C ILE A 24 8.39 -9.47 17.55
N VAL A 25 8.21 -8.37 16.82
CA VAL A 25 7.23 -7.34 17.13
C VAL A 25 5.84 -7.96 17.22
N GLY A 26 5.15 -7.74 18.32
CA GLY A 26 3.81 -8.29 18.56
C GLY A 26 3.78 -9.66 19.23
N GLY A 27 4.91 -10.31 19.39
CA GLY A 27 5.04 -11.52 20.18
C GLY A 27 5.71 -12.70 19.48
N PRO A 28 6.28 -13.63 20.25
CA PRO A 28 7.15 -14.69 19.74
C PRO A 28 6.44 -15.73 18.87
N LEU A 29 5.11 -15.82 18.93
CA LEU A 29 4.34 -16.74 18.08
C LEU A 29 4.11 -16.21 16.68
N LEU A 30 4.27 -14.91 16.42
CA LEU A 30 4.04 -14.30 15.09
C LEU A 30 5.15 -14.61 14.10
N THR A 31 5.48 -15.89 13.95
CA THR A 31 6.51 -16.43 13.07
C THR A 31 5.97 -16.72 11.65
N GLN A 32 6.59 -17.66 10.96
CA GLN A 32 6.13 -18.12 9.63
C GLN A 32 5.03 -19.20 9.76
N GLY A 33 4.29 -19.39 8.68
CA GLY A 33 3.22 -20.36 8.59
C GLY A 33 1.88 -19.83 9.07
N ILE A 34 0.93 -20.74 9.26
CA ILE A 34 -0.42 -20.43 9.76
C ILE A 34 -0.37 -20.55 11.30
N ILE A 35 -0.77 -19.49 11.97
CA ILE A 35 -0.70 -19.36 13.41
C ILE A 35 -2.11 -19.09 13.93
N VAL A 36 -2.67 -20.04 14.68
CA VAL A 36 -3.98 -19.97 15.31
C VAL A 36 -4.03 -20.97 16.45
N LYS A 37 -4.70 -20.61 17.53
CA LYS A 37 -5.05 -21.55 18.61
C LYS A 37 -6.49 -22.02 18.43
N SER A 38 -6.70 -23.33 18.43
CA SER A 38 -8.04 -23.92 18.30
C SER A 38 -8.84 -23.70 19.56
N ALA A 39 -10.15 -23.48 19.42
CA ALA A 39 -11.08 -23.39 20.54
C ALA A 39 -12.38 -24.13 20.24
N ALA A 40 -13.03 -24.68 21.26
CA ALA A 40 -14.31 -25.35 21.13
C ALA A 40 -15.38 -24.40 20.56
N GLY A 41 -16.14 -24.87 19.59
CA GLY A 41 -17.20 -24.10 18.93
C GLY A 41 -16.72 -23.05 17.94
N VAL A 42 -15.40 -22.96 17.67
CA VAL A 42 -14.84 -22.11 16.61
C VAL A 42 -14.49 -22.99 15.41
N PRO A 43 -14.98 -22.67 14.19
CA PRO A 43 -14.66 -23.47 13.00
C PRO A 43 -13.16 -23.34 12.64
N ALA A 44 -12.67 -24.30 11.84
CA ALA A 44 -11.33 -24.17 11.27
C ALA A 44 -11.18 -22.87 10.46
N LEU A 45 -9.95 -22.33 10.40
CA LEU A 45 -9.63 -21.18 9.56
C LEU A 45 -9.98 -21.49 8.09
N PRO A 46 -10.50 -20.51 7.35
CA PRO A 46 -10.68 -20.64 5.91
C PRO A 46 -9.36 -20.94 5.21
N SER A 47 -9.35 -21.95 4.34
CA SER A 47 -8.19 -22.23 3.48
C SER A 47 -7.97 -21.07 2.51
N THR A 48 -6.70 -20.76 2.20
CA THR A 48 -6.37 -19.64 1.34
C THR A 48 -5.04 -19.78 0.63
N THR A 49 -4.98 -19.25 -0.60
CA THR A 49 -3.76 -19.05 -1.38
C THR A 49 -3.09 -17.70 -1.11
N ALA A 50 -3.62 -16.85 -0.21
CA ALA A 50 -2.91 -15.65 0.22
C ALA A 50 -1.58 -16.04 0.87
N GLU A 51 -0.51 -15.32 0.56
CA GLU A 51 0.80 -15.57 1.16
C GLU A 51 0.85 -15.10 2.61
N SER A 52 0.20 -13.97 2.91
CA SER A 52 0.20 -13.39 4.24
C SER A 52 -1.17 -12.80 4.59
N TYR A 53 -1.58 -12.93 5.87
CA TYR A 53 -2.75 -12.27 6.43
C TYR A 53 -2.65 -12.12 7.95
N VAL A 54 -3.43 -11.17 8.49
CA VAL A 54 -3.68 -11.00 9.93
C VAL A 54 -5.17 -10.77 10.16
N ILE A 55 -5.70 -11.38 11.22
CA ILE A 55 -7.04 -11.11 11.78
C ILE A 55 -6.81 -10.62 13.21
N ALA A 56 -7.19 -9.37 13.51
CA ALA A 56 -6.98 -8.80 14.83
C ALA A 56 -8.21 -8.02 15.31
N ASP A 57 -8.37 -7.96 16.64
CA ASP A 57 -9.29 -7.04 17.28
C ASP A 57 -8.68 -5.64 17.31
N ALA A 58 -9.39 -4.67 16.74
CA ALA A 58 -8.93 -3.29 16.69
C ALA A 58 -8.91 -2.61 18.07
N GLN A 59 -9.78 -3.03 18.99
CA GLN A 59 -9.94 -2.41 20.31
C GLN A 59 -8.83 -2.90 21.25
N THR A 60 -8.69 -4.21 21.42
CA THR A 60 -7.68 -4.80 22.33
C THR A 60 -6.29 -4.86 21.70
N GLY A 61 -6.22 -4.98 20.36
CA GLY A 61 -5.00 -5.26 19.63
C GLY A 61 -4.67 -6.74 19.51
N GLU A 62 -5.44 -7.64 20.11
CA GLU A 62 -5.23 -9.07 20.05
C GLU A 62 -5.24 -9.61 18.62
N VAL A 63 -4.21 -10.35 18.24
CA VAL A 63 -4.14 -11.07 16.98
C VAL A 63 -4.77 -12.46 17.18
N LEU A 64 -5.92 -12.68 16.55
CA LEU A 64 -6.68 -13.94 16.69
C LEU A 64 -6.11 -15.05 15.82
N ALA A 65 -5.61 -14.71 14.64
CA ALA A 65 -4.94 -15.62 13.72
C ALA A 65 -4.10 -14.84 12.73
N ALA A 66 -3.03 -15.48 12.25
CA ALA A 66 -2.17 -14.91 11.22
C ALA A 66 -1.61 -16.00 10.28
N LYS A 67 -1.10 -15.59 9.14
CA LYS A 67 -0.23 -16.39 8.27
C LYS A 67 0.91 -15.50 7.81
N ASN A 68 2.15 -15.93 8.06
CA ASN A 68 3.35 -15.19 7.68
C ASN A 68 3.25 -13.67 7.97
N PRO A 69 2.86 -13.24 9.19
CA PRO A 69 2.43 -11.86 9.46
C PRO A 69 3.49 -10.81 9.13
N HIS A 70 4.77 -11.13 9.30
CA HIS A 70 5.93 -10.25 9.06
C HIS A 70 6.60 -10.45 7.69
N GLN A 71 6.00 -11.29 6.80
CA GLN A 71 6.54 -11.45 5.46
C GLN A 71 6.47 -10.13 4.69
N GLN A 72 7.63 -9.64 4.26
CA GLN A 72 7.74 -8.42 3.47
C GLN A 72 7.30 -8.67 2.04
N LEU A 73 6.21 -8.04 1.63
CA LEU A 73 5.58 -8.18 0.31
C LEU A 73 5.24 -6.81 -0.25
N PRO A 74 5.16 -6.65 -1.59
CA PRO A 74 4.70 -5.40 -2.20
C PRO A 74 3.27 -5.07 -1.76
N PRO A 75 3.05 -3.88 -1.14
CA PRO A 75 1.75 -3.53 -0.55
C PRO A 75 0.70 -3.13 -1.57
N ALA A 76 1.06 -2.85 -2.81
CA ALA A 76 0.16 -2.22 -3.77
C ALA A 76 -0.52 -0.97 -3.18
N SER A 77 -1.74 -0.65 -3.59
CA SER A 77 -2.45 0.55 -3.12
C SER A 77 -2.90 0.52 -1.65
N THR A 78 -2.69 -0.58 -0.91
CA THR A 78 -2.92 -0.55 0.55
C THR A 78 -1.90 0.35 1.26
N LEU A 79 -0.74 0.64 0.67
CA LEU A 79 0.22 1.62 1.17
C LEU A 79 -0.38 3.04 1.30
N LYS A 80 -1.42 3.36 0.52
CA LYS A 80 -2.12 4.65 0.61
C LYS A 80 -2.75 4.91 1.99
N THR A 81 -2.97 3.87 2.79
CA THR A 81 -3.41 4.02 4.19
C THR A 81 -2.33 4.73 5.01
N LEU A 82 -1.06 4.34 4.85
CA LEU A 82 0.06 5.00 5.51
C LEU A 82 0.26 6.43 4.96
N THR A 83 0.12 6.62 3.65
CA THR A 83 0.20 7.96 3.03
C THR A 83 -0.83 8.90 3.63
N ALA A 84 -2.09 8.48 3.70
CA ALA A 84 -3.16 9.28 4.28
C ALA A 84 -2.93 9.53 5.77
N LEU A 85 -2.57 8.50 6.54
CA LEU A 85 -2.31 8.63 7.97
C LEU A 85 -1.17 9.61 8.26
N SER A 86 -0.16 9.64 7.38
CA SER A 86 0.97 10.55 7.48
C SER A 86 0.62 12.00 7.08
N LEU A 87 -0.29 12.20 6.13
CA LEU A 87 -0.56 13.51 5.56
C LEU A 87 -1.77 14.23 6.16
N LEU A 88 -2.80 13.50 6.59
CA LEU A 88 -4.01 14.08 7.19
C LEU A 88 -3.74 15.06 8.34
N PRO A 89 -2.81 14.80 9.27
CA PRO A 89 -2.51 15.75 10.34
C PRO A 89 -1.67 16.96 9.90
N ARG A 90 -1.20 16.99 8.65
CA ARG A 90 -0.24 17.97 8.13
C ARG A 90 -0.78 18.88 7.05
N LEU A 91 -1.92 18.51 6.47
CA LEU A 91 -2.53 19.27 5.38
C LEU A 91 -3.85 19.89 5.85
N ASP A 92 -4.03 21.17 5.59
CA ASP A 92 -5.33 21.79 5.73
C ASP A 92 -6.24 21.29 4.61
N LYS A 93 -7.31 20.60 5.01
CA LYS A 93 -8.29 19.99 4.10
C LYS A 93 -9.09 21.02 3.29
N SER A 94 -9.25 22.24 3.82
CA SER A 94 -9.93 23.34 3.14
C SER A 94 -9.06 24.05 2.10
N SER A 95 -7.74 23.88 2.20
CA SER A 95 -6.80 24.49 1.27
C SER A 95 -6.96 23.94 -0.15
N THR A 96 -6.58 24.77 -1.12
CA THR A 96 -6.65 24.46 -2.54
C THR A 96 -5.26 24.10 -3.07
N TYR A 97 -5.20 22.99 -3.79
CA TYR A 97 -4.02 22.57 -4.56
C TYR A 97 -4.28 22.76 -6.06
N VAL A 98 -3.35 23.40 -6.75
CA VAL A 98 -3.39 23.49 -8.22
C VAL A 98 -2.62 22.32 -8.82
N GLY A 99 -3.30 21.45 -9.55
CA GLY A 99 -2.72 20.27 -10.15
C GLY A 99 -1.52 20.59 -11.03
N GLN A 100 -0.51 19.73 -10.96
CA GLN A 100 0.72 19.84 -11.73
C GLN A 100 0.84 18.74 -12.78
N ALA A 101 1.61 18.97 -13.84
CA ALA A 101 1.85 17.95 -14.87
C ALA A 101 2.55 16.70 -14.31
N SER A 102 3.32 16.86 -13.23
CA SER A 102 3.98 15.76 -12.52
C SER A 102 3.01 14.81 -11.81
N ASP A 103 1.82 15.29 -11.37
CA ASP A 103 0.85 14.46 -10.67
C ASP A 103 0.37 13.30 -11.55
N GLY A 104 0.07 13.60 -12.81
CA GLY A 104 -0.41 12.63 -13.80
C GLY A 104 0.68 11.75 -14.42
N LYS A 105 1.98 12.04 -14.18
CA LYS A 105 3.11 11.20 -14.66
C LYS A 105 3.27 9.95 -13.80
N VAL A 106 2.24 9.14 -13.75
CA VAL A 106 2.19 7.92 -12.96
C VAL A 106 1.32 6.89 -13.67
N ASP A 107 1.73 5.62 -13.59
CA ASP A 107 1.00 4.50 -14.17
C ASP A 107 -0.21 4.10 -13.31
N GLY A 108 -1.04 3.22 -13.89
CA GLY A 108 -2.20 2.63 -13.23
C GLY A 108 -3.37 3.60 -13.07
N GLN A 109 -4.09 3.47 -11.96
CA GLN A 109 -5.35 4.19 -11.75
C GLN A 109 -5.15 5.66 -11.41
N ARG A 110 -5.81 6.55 -12.16
CA ARG A 110 -5.75 8.00 -11.99
C ARG A 110 -7.15 8.57 -11.81
N ALA A 111 -7.31 9.41 -10.80
CA ALA A 111 -8.56 10.12 -10.49
C ALA A 111 -8.88 11.23 -11.51
N GLY A 112 -7.88 11.73 -12.21
CA GLY A 112 -8.00 12.83 -13.18
C GLY A 112 -7.63 14.17 -12.55
N VAL A 113 -6.50 14.20 -11.84
CA VAL A 113 -5.87 15.47 -11.44
C VAL A 113 -5.15 16.05 -12.66
N TYR A 114 -5.67 17.17 -13.16
CA TYR A 114 -5.14 17.82 -14.38
C TYR A 114 -4.31 19.07 -14.03
N PRO A 115 -3.26 19.34 -14.81
CA PRO A 115 -2.45 20.55 -14.64
C PRO A 115 -3.29 21.83 -14.74
N GLY A 116 -3.00 22.79 -13.86
CA GLY A 116 -3.66 24.11 -13.83
C GLY A 116 -5.08 24.12 -13.25
N ARG A 117 -5.63 22.97 -12.83
CA ARG A 117 -6.94 22.90 -12.17
C ARG A 117 -6.81 22.91 -10.66
N ALA A 118 -7.73 23.57 -10.01
CA ALA A 118 -7.80 23.66 -8.56
C ALA A 118 -8.62 22.51 -7.96
N TYR A 119 -8.11 21.90 -6.90
CA TYR A 119 -8.73 20.83 -6.12
C TYR A 119 -8.59 21.15 -4.64
N THR A 120 -9.62 20.94 -3.84
CA THR A 120 -9.44 20.97 -2.40
C THR A 120 -8.63 19.76 -1.94
N VAL A 121 -7.81 19.92 -0.91
CA VAL A 121 -7.08 18.79 -0.30
C VAL A 121 -8.06 17.73 0.18
N ASP A 122 -9.24 18.12 0.72
CA ASP A 122 -10.33 17.20 1.07
C ASP A 122 -10.73 16.32 -0.11
N SER A 123 -10.95 16.92 -1.30
CA SER A 123 -11.34 16.17 -2.50
C SER A 123 -10.25 15.18 -2.98
N LEU A 124 -8.98 15.53 -2.82
CA LEU A 124 -7.87 14.66 -3.15
C LEU A 124 -7.80 13.43 -2.23
N PHE A 125 -8.15 13.57 -0.94
CA PHE A 125 -8.27 12.42 -0.04
C PHE A 125 -9.44 11.50 -0.44
N TYR A 126 -10.59 12.03 -0.85
CA TYR A 126 -11.65 11.19 -1.41
C TYR A 126 -11.20 10.43 -2.65
N ALA A 127 -10.48 11.10 -3.57
CA ALA A 127 -9.92 10.47 -4.76
C ALA A 127 -8.89 9.37 -4.42
N LEU A 128 -8.09 9.58 -3.36
CA LEU A 128 -7.12 8.61 -2.85
C LEU A 128 -7.82 7.33 -2.34
N PHE A 129 -8.89 7.47 -1.57
CA PHE A 129 -9.57 6.33 -0.94
C PHE A 129 -10.56 5.64 -1.87
N LEU A 130 -11.49 6.38 -2.48
CA LEU A 130 -12.58 5.79 -3.26
C LEU A 130 -12.08 5.23 -4.59
N TYR A 131 -11.35 6.07 -5.32
CA TYR A 131 -10.88 5.73 -6.67
C TYR A 131 -9.46 5.15 -6.69
N SER A 132 -8.74 5.19 -5.57
CA SER A 132 -7.34 4.75 -5.50
C SER A 132 -6.40 5.55 -6.42
N GLY A 133 -6.69 6.84 -6.69
CA GLY A 133 -5.96 7.69 -7.62
C GLY A 133 -4.47 7.80 -7.27
N ASN A 134 -3.59 7.40 -8.21
CA ASN A 134 -2.15 7.53 -8.04
C ASN A 134 -1.71 8.98 -8.25
N ASP A 135 -2.39 9.69 -9.15
CA ASP A 135 -2.26 11.13 -9.37
C ASP A 135 -2.71 11.95 -8.14
N ALA A 136 -3.80 11.55 -7.50
CA ALA A 136 -4.24 12.16 -6.24
C ALA A 136 -3.22 11.93 -5.11
N ALA A 137 -2.58 10.75 -5.06
CA ALA A 137 -1.49 10.49 -4.11
C ALA A 137 -0.28 11.40 -4.36
N ASN A 138 0.08 11.63 -5.63
CA ASN A 138 1.15 12.55 -5.99
C ASN A 138 0.78 14.01 -5.67
N ALA A 139 -0.46 14.43 -5.96
CA ALA A 139 -0.96 15.77 -5.64
C ALA A 139 -0.92 16.04 -4.14
N LEU A 140 -1.36 15.10 -3.31
CA LEU A 140 -1.26 15.18 -1.85
C LEU A 140 0.20 15.24 -1.38
N ALA A 141 1.09 14.46 -2.01
CA ALA A 141 2.51 14.50 -1.72
C ALA A 141 3.13 15.86 -2.09
N ASN A 142 2.77 16.41 -3.24
CA ASN A 142 3.23 17.74 -3.66
C ASN A 142 2.68 18.86 -2.75
N SER A 143 1.43 18.75 -2.30
CA SER A 143 0.85 19.66 -1.29
C SER A 143 1.61 19.61 0.05
N ALA A 144 2.25 18.48 0.36
CA ALA A 144 3.00 18.27 1.61
C ALA A 144 4.50 18.56 1.48
N GLY A 145 4.93 19.28 0.46
CA GLY A 145 6.34 19.64 0.23
C GLY A 145 7.09 18.65 -0.69
N GLY A 146 6.37 17.85 -1.48
CA GLY A 146 6.93 16.95 -2.49
C GLY A 146 7.20 15.53 -2.00
N LEU A 147 7.66 14.70 -2.95
CA LEU A 147 7.87 13.26 -2.71
C LEU A 147 8.84 12.98 -1.57
N ALA A 148 10.00 13.64 -1.55
CA ALA A 148 11.03 13.38 -0.54
C ALA A 148 10.52 13.66 0.88
N GLN A 149 9.82 14.77 1.07
CA GLN A 149 9.24 15.15 2.35
C GLN A 149 8.11 14.19 2.75
N THR A 150 7.25 13.82 1.82
CA THR A 150 6.18 12.83 2.06
C THR A 150 6.74 11.48 2.50
N LEU A 151 7.78 10.98 1.82
CA LEU A 151 8.43 9.73 2.21
C LEU A 151 9.10 9.81 3.59
N LYS A 152 9.62 10.99 3.97
CA LYS A 152 10.11 11.23 5.33
C LYS A 152 8.98 11.12 6.36
N TYR A 153 7.82 11.72 6.09
CA TYR A 153 6.64 11.59 6.96
C TYR A 153 6.13 10.16 7.05
N MET A 154 6.06 9.45 5.92
CA MET A 154 5.61 8.06 5.89
C MET A 154 6.54 7.13 6.68
N ARG A 155 7.87 7.28 6.53
CA ARG A 155 8.84 6.51 7.32
C ARG A 155 8.75 6.81 8.81
N ALA A 156 8.68 8.10 9.17
CA ALA A 156 8.54 8.51 10.57
C ALA A 156 7.26 7.94 11.20
N GLU A 157 6.14 7.95 10.47
CA GLU A 157 4.89 7.38 10.96
C GLU A 157 4.95 5.85 11.07
N ALA A 158 5.55 5.16 10.10
CA ALA A 158 5.77 3.71 10.16
C ALA A 158 6.64 3.35 11.41
N THR A 159 7.75 4.06 11.63
CA THR A 159 8.59 3.85 12.82
C THR A 159 7.82 4.10 14.12
N ARG A 160 7.07 5.21 14.19
CA ARG A 160 6.24 5.54 15.37
C ARG A 160 5.24 4.43 15.70
N LEU A 161 4.65 3.82 14.68
CA LEU A 161 3.70 2.72 14.81
C LEU A 161 4.38 1.37 15.06
N GLN A 162 5.70 1.30 15.04
CA GLN A 162 6.48 0.06 15.05
C GLN A 162 6.19 -0.86 13.86
N ALA A 163 5.76 -0.27 12.74
CA ALA A 163 5.55 -0.95 11.45
C ALA A 163 6.90 -1.08 10.72
N LEU A 164 7.77 -1.95 11.24
CA LEU A 164 9.19 -2.02 10.91
C LEU A 164 9.47 -2.79 9.61
N ASP A 165 8.52 -3.58 9.12
CA ASP A 165 8.57 -4.25 7.82
C ASP A 165 8.20 -3.32 6.66
N THR A 166 7.76 -2.09 6.96
CA THR A 166 7.23 -1.16 5.95
C THR A 166 8.29 -0.19 5.47
N VAL A 167 8.64 -0.28 4.19
CA VAL A 167 9.60 0.60 3.52
C VAL A 167 8.92 1.33 2.36
N PRO A 168 8.37 2.54 2.57
CA PRO A 168 7.73 3.31 1.50
C PRO A 168 8.78 3.92 0.56
N LYS A 169 8.55 3.77 -0.76
CA LYS A 169 9.33 4.39 -1.85
C LYS A 169 8.47 5.27 -2.75
N SER A 170 7.15 5.26 -2.55
CA SER A 170 6.18 6.10 -3.26
C SER A 170 4.95 6.35 -2.38
N PRO A 171 4.15 7.40 -2.65
CA PRO A 171 2.92 7.66 -1.91
C PRO A 171 1.73 6.80 -2.39
N HIS A 172 1.86 6.10 -3.53
CA HIS A 172 0.74 5.40 -4.18
C HIS A 172 0.84 3.87 -4.12
N GLY A 173 2.02 3.30 -3.82
CA GLY A 173 2.19 1.85 -3.63
C GLY A 173 2.40 1.03 -4.91
N LEU A 174 2.66 1.63 -6.08
CA LEU A 174 3.06 0.88 -7.27
C LEU A 174 4.39 0.16 -7.04
N ASP A 175 4.58 -0.94 -7.75
CA ASP A 175 5.77 -1.76 -7.64
C ASP A 175 7.05 -0.94 -7.86
N ARG A 176 7.93 -0.97 -6.86
CA ARG A 176 9.25 -0.33 -6.87
C ARG A 176 10.25 -1.20 -6.11
N PRO A 177 11.51 -1.27 -6.57
CA PRO A 177 12.54 -2.02 -5.84
C PRO A 177 12.63 -1.59 -4.37
N GLY A 178 12.50 -2.55 -3.46
CA GLY A 178 12.54 -2.34 -2.01
C GLY A 178 11.34 -1.63 -1.40
N GLN A 179 10.23 -1.45 -2.13
CA GLN A 179 8.96 -1.01 -1.55
C GLN A 179 8.18 -2.21 -1.04
N VAL A 180 8.13 -2.35 0.26
CA VAL A 180 7.50 -3.49 0.93
C VAL A 180 6.67 -3.06 2.14
N SER A 181 5.83 -3.96 2.61
CA SER A 181 5.13 -3.92 3.90
C SER A 181 4.80 -5.35 4.32
N SER A 182 4.24 -5.55 5.50
CA SER A 182 3.74 -6.83 5.95
C SER A 182 2.26 -6.76 6.32
N ALA A 183 1.60 -7.92 6.45
CA ALA A 183 0.20 -7.95 6.88
C ALA A 183 0.05 -7.44 8.32
N TYR A 184 1.05 -7.67 9.16
CA TYR A 184 1.09 -7.15 10.53
C TYR A 184 1.21 -5.61 10.55
N ASP A 185 2.13 -5.06 9.77
CA ASP A 185 2.31 -3.60 9.67
C ASP A 185 1.08 -2.90 9.12
N LEU A 186 0.45 -3.47 8.10
CA LEU A 186 -0.81 -2.94 7.57
C LEU A 186 -1.92 -2.95 8.63
N ALA A 187 -1.93 -3.94 9.54
CA ALA A 187 -2.88 -3.98 10.65
C ALA A 187 -2.58 -2.92 11.72
N LEU A 188 -1.30 -2.66 12.04
CA LEU A 188 -0.88 -1.55 12.91
C LEU A 188 -1.31 -0.19 12.34
N ILE A 189 -1.06 0.03 11.04
CA ILE A 189 -1.44 1.25 10.34
C ILE A 189 -2.97 1.41 10.37
N ALA A 190 -3.71 0.34 10.13
CA ALA A 190 -5.17 0.35 10.17
C ALA A 190 -5.71 0.69 11.56
N ARG A 191 -5.15 0.07 12.62
CA ARG A 191 -5.53 0.33 14.01
C ARG A 191 -5.29 1.79 14.40
N ALA A 192 -4.18 2.36 14.01
CA ALA A 192 -3.88 3.79 14.23
C ALA A 192 -4.82 4.72 13.43
N ALA A 193 -5.12 4.35 12.19
CA ALA A 193 -6.02 5.12 11.33
C ALA A 193 -7.45 5.18 11.86
N LEU A 194 -7.93 4.10 12.48
CA LEU A 194 -9.26 4.03 13.11
C LEU A 194 -9.44 5.02 14.28
N LYS A 195 -8.34 5.45 14.92
CA LYS A 195 -8.39 6.46 16.00
C LYS A 195 -8.69 7.88 15.48
N ARG A 196 -8.76 8.09 14.14
CA ARG A 196 -9.01 9.38 13.50
C ARG A 196 -10.37 9.43 12.83
N ASP A 197 -11.18 10.44 13.19
CA ASP A 197 -12.53 10.65 12.62
C ASP A 197 -12.48 10.98 11.13
N ASP A 198 -11.55 11.85 10.73
CA ASP A 198 -11.38 12.24 9.34
C ASP A 198 -10.95 11.06 8.46
N PHE A 199 -10.08 10.19 8.96
CA PHE A 199 -9.71 8.97 8.23
C PHE A 199 -10.91 8.03 8.06
N ARG A 200 -11.68 7.81 9.14
CA ARG A 200 -12.91 6.98 9.09
C ARG A 200 -13.92 7.53 8.08
N LYS A 201 -14.08 8.87 8.01
CA LYS A 201 -14.93 9.53 7.02
C LYS A 201 -14.53 9.14 5.58
N TYR A 202 -13.25 9.31 5.21
CA TYR A 202 -12.81 9.04 3.84
C TYR A 202 -12.90 7.56 3.48
N MET A 203 -12.42 6.66 4.34
CA MET A 203 -12.39 5.23 4.04
C MET A 203 -13.78 4.59 3.96
N GLY A 204 -14.76 5.14 4.71
CA GLY A 204 -16.13 4.63 4.78
C GLY A 204 -17.09 5.27 3.79
N THR A 205 -16.69 6.33 3.10
CA THR A 205 -17.53 6.99 2.10
C THR A 205 -17.76 6.08 0.90
N LYS A 206 -19.03 5.87 0.51
CA LYS A 206 -19.41 4.97 -0.59
C LYS A 206 -19.28 5.62 -1.95
N THR A 207 -19.73 6.87 -2.07
CA THR A 207 -19.68 7.63 -3.33
C THR A 207 -19.22 9.06 -3.05
N TYR A 208 -18.58 9.69 -4.02
CA TYR A 208 -18.14 11.09 -3.95
C TYR A 208 -18.06 11.68 -5.35
N THR A 209 -18.64 12.89 -5.52
CA THR A 209 -18.54 13.62 -6.79
C THR A 209 -17.25 14.43 -6.83
N PHE A 210 -16.29 13.95 -7.61
CA PHE A 210 -14.99 14.60 -7.80
C PHE A 210 -15.10 15.63 -8.92
N ALA A 211 -15.02 16.90 -8.55
CA ALA A 211 -15.20 18.01 -9.48
C ALA A 211 -13.97 18.23 -10.36
N GLY A 212 -14.22 18.63 -11.63
CA GLY A 212 -13.16 19.06 -12.53
C GLY A 212 -12.20 17.98 -13.04
N SER A 213 -12.53 16.69 -12.90
CA SER A 213 -11.66 15.58 -13.30
C SER A 213 -11.87 15.12 -14.75
N GLY A 214 -13.02 15.37 -15.34
CA GLY A 214 -13.34 14.99 -16.73
C GLY A 214 -12.61 15.84 -17.77
N LYS A 215 -12.45 15.32 -19.01
CA LYS A 215 -11.80 16.02 -20.12
C LYS A 215 -12.36 17.44 -20.38
N ALA A 216 -13.67 17.63 -20.18
CA ALA A 216 -14.36 18.91 -20.35
C ALA A 216 -14.59 19.64 -19.03
N ASN A 217 -13.72 19.47 -18.02
CA ASN A 217 -13.91 20.00 -16.65
C ASN A 217 -15.22 19.52 -15.98
N LYS A 218 -15.72 18.35 -16.36
CA LYS A 218 -16.93 17.75 -15.81
C LYS A 218 -16.62 17.03 -14.50
N SER A 219 -17.57 17.01 -13.59
CA SER A 219 -17.51 16.20 -12.40
C SER A 219 -17.65 14.71 -12.73
N VAL A 220 -16.97 13.86 -11.97
CA VAL A 220 -17.04 12.40 -12.07
C VAL A 220 -17.44 11.82 -10.72
N GLU A 221 -18.42 10.93 -10.70
CA GLU A 221 -18.77 10.21 -9.50
C GLU A 221 -17.79 9.06 -9.27
N PHE A 222 -17.13 9.04 -8.11
CA PHE A 222 -16.31 7.93 -7.65
C PHE A 222 -17.12 7.01 -6.76
N ILE A 223 -17.08 5.73 -7.08
CA ILE A 223 -17.64 4.66 -6.26
C ILE A 223 -16.48 3.98 -5.54
N ASN A 224 -16.61 3.78 -4.23
CA ASN A 224 -15.56 3.14 -3.44
C ASN A 224 -15.29 1.72 -3.94
N GLN A 225 -14.03 1.41 -4.19
CA GLN A 225 -13.60 0.11 -4.73
C GLN A 225 -13.63 -1.02 -3.69
N ASN A 226 -13.81 -0.70 -2.42
CA ASN A 226 -14.01 -1.71 -1.38
C ASN A 226 -15.46 -2.23 -1.43
N LYS A 227 -15.69 -3.31 -2.17
CA LYS A 227 -17.03 -3.88 -2.36
C LYS A 227 -17.69 -4.34 -1.05
N LEU A 228 -16.89 -4.66 -0.02
CA LEU A 228 -17.45 -5.07 1.27
C LEU A 228 -18.23 -3.94 1.95
N LEU A 229 -17.94 -2.66 1.65
CA LEU A 229 -18.76 -1.51 2.10
C LEU A 229 -20.23 -1.60 1.65
N PHE A 230 -20.49 -2.32 0.58
CA PHE A 230 -21.84 -2.46 0.00
C PHE A 230 -22.46 -3.81 0.34
N ASN A 231 -21.63 -4.87 0.46
CA ASN A 231 -22.09 -6.26 0.43
C ASN A 231 -21.86 -7.03 1.75
N TYR A 232 -21.16 -6.42 2.74
CA TYR A 232 -20.88 -7.07 4.00
C TYR A 232 -21.28 -6.19 5.18
N SER A 233 -22.31 -6.60 5.91
CA SER A 233 -22.84 -5.83 7.04
C SER A 233 -21.80 -5.59 8.11
N GLY A 234 -21.72 -4.34 8.59
CA GLY A 234 -20.76 -3.90 9.58
C GLY A 234 -19.43 -3.41 8.99
N THR A 235 -19.20 -3.51 7.67
CA THR A 235 -17.97 -2.95 7.07
C THR A 235 -17.93 -1.43 7.22
N ILE A 236 -16.82 -0.90 7.74
CA ILE A 236 -16.56 0.53 7.88
C ILE A 236 -15.44 1.06 6.98
N GLY A 237 -14.76 0.21 6.23
CA GLY A 237 -13.70 0.52 5.27
C GLY A 237 -12.72 -0.65 5.19
N MET A 238 -11.60 -0.55 4.57
CA MET A 238 -10.61 0.51 4.44
C MET A 238 -10.10 0.63 2.99
N LYS A 239 -9.07 -0.18 2.58
CA LYS A 239 -8.37 -0.01 1.30
C LYS A 239 -8.09 -1.32 0.59
N THR A 240 -8.31 -1.32 -0.72
CA THR A 240 -7.96 -2.41 -1.65
C THR A 240 -6.71 -2.05 -2.45
N GLY A 241 -5.95 -3.05 -2.90
CA GLY A 241 -4.82 -2.85 -3.78
C GLY A 241 -4.65 -3.99 -4.78
N TYR A 242 -4.02 -3.68 -5.89
CA TYR A 242 -3.53 -4.64 -6.88
C TYR A 242 -2.38 -4.04 -7.66
N THR A 243 -1.31 -4.81 -7.81
CA THR A 243 -0.23 -4.59 -8.77
C THR A 243 0.22 -5.93 -9.34
N THR A 244 1.06 -5.91 -10.37
CA THR A 244 1.55 -7.16 -10.98
C THR A 244 2.39 -7.98 -9.99
N GLN A 245 3.26 -7.34 -9.19
CA GLN A 245 4.07 -8.02 -8.20
C GLN A 245 3.32 -8.24 -6.88
N GLY A 246 2.57 -7.24 -6.40
CA GLY A 246 1.83 -7.33 -5.14
C GLY A 246 0.59 -8.22 -5.18
N ARG A 247 0.09 -8.56 -6.39
CA ARG A 247 -1.20 -9.25 -6.56
C ARG A 247 -2.31 -8.49 -5.83
N ASN A 248 -3.38 -9.18 -5.41
CA ASN A 248 -4.42 -8.54 -4.60
C ASN A 248 -3.92 -8.35 -3.18
N THR A 249 -4.11 -7.14 -2.66
CA THR A 249 -3.90 -6.77 -1.25
C THR A 249 -5.19 -6.15 -0.69
N TYR A 250 -5.37 -6.26 0.61
CA TYR A 250 -6.57 -5.76 1.28
C TYR A 250 -6.27 -5.35 2.72
N VAL A 251 -6.83 -4.25 3.11
CA VAL A 251 -6.99 -3.85 4.51
C VAL A 251 -8.46 -3.56 4.69
N GLY A 252 -9.13 -4.31 5.54
CA GLY A 252 -10.54 -4.15 5.82
C GLY A 252 -10.82 -4.03 7.31
N VAL A 253 -11.90 -3.34 7.62
CA VAL A 253 -12.40 -3.16 8.98
C VAL A 253 -13.90 -3.36 8.99
N ALA A 254 -14.36 -4.15 9.95
CA ALA A 254 -15.79 -4.38 10.15
C ALA A 254 -16.12 -4.45 11.64
N THR A 255 -17.31 -3.95 12.01
CA THR A 255 -17.83 -3.96 13.39
C THR A 255 -19.11 -4.79 13.46
N ARG A 256 -19.18 -5.70 14.43
CA ARG A 256 -20.40 -6.47 14.80
C ARG A 256 -20.44 -6.70 16.30
N ASN A 257 -21.63 -6.61 16.87
CA ASN A 257 -21.87 -6.93 18.29
C ASN A 257 -20.87 -6.25 19.23
N GLY A 258 -20.51 -4.99 18.97
CA GLY A 258 -19.55 -4.23 19.78
C GLY A 258 -18.07 -4.53 19.51
N HIS A 259 -17.72 -5.53 18.73
CA HIS A 259 -16.34 -5.85 18.35
C HIS A 259 -15.99 -5.28 16.99
N THR A 260 -14.78 -4.76 16.85
CA THR A 260 -14.24 -4.25 15.59
C THR A 260 -13.02 -5.07 15.17
N LEU A 261 -13.12 -5.75 14.04
CA LEU A 261 -12.03 -6.55 13.49
C LEU A 261 -11.30 -5.82 12.36
N ILE A 262 -9.99 -6.00 12.34
CA ILE A 262 -9.10 -5.67 11.21
C ILE A 262 -8.73 -6.99 10.52
N VAL A 263 -8.89 -7.03 9.19
CA VAL A 263 -8.40 -8.12 8.33
C VAL A 263 -7.46 -7.53 7.29
N THR A 264 -6.23 -8.02 7.26
CA THR A 264 -5.24 -7.69 6.23
C THR A 264 -4.93 -8.91 5.39
N LEU A 265 -4.75 -8.70 4.08
CA LEU A 265 -4.40 -9.75 3.11
C LEU A 265 -3.29 -9.22 2.20
N MET A 266 -2.30 -10.04 1.94
CA MET A 266 -1.23 -9.72 0.99
C MET A 266 -0.97 -10.87 0.03
N HIS A 267 -0.64 -10.51 -1.20
CA HIS A 267 -0.24 -11.39 -2.29
C HIS A 267 -1.23 -12.54 -2.55
N LEU A 268 -2.48 -12.17 -2.77
CA LEU A 268 -3.55 -13.10 -3.12
C LEU A 268 -3.80 -13.09 -4.63
N PRO A 269 -3.70 -14.22 -5.35
CA PRO A 269 -3.90 -14.25 -6.81
C PRO A 269 -5.30 -13.77 -7.24
N TYR A 270 -6.36 -14.25 -6.57
CA TYR A 270 -7.77 -13.95 -6.87
C TYR A 270 -8.66 -14.15 -5.65
N GLY A 271 -9.94 -13.73 -5.74
CA GLY A 271 -10.93 -14.01 -4.69
C GLY A 271 -10.82 -13.16 -3.43
N ARG A 272 -10.19 -11.98 -3.52
CA ARG A 272 -9.94 -11.08 -2.39
C ARG A 272 -11.17 -10.80 -1.52
N ASP A 273 -12.28 -10.41 -2.14
CA ASP A 273 -13.49 -10.00 -1.40
C ASP A 273 -14.17 -11.20 -0.71
N ALA A 274 -14.18 -12.38 -1.37
CA ALA A 274 -14.69 -13.61 -0.79
C ALA A 274 -13.84 -14.08 0.40
N LEU A 275 -12.51 -14.06 0.27
CA LEU A 275 -11.62 -14.45 1.35
C LEU A 275 -11.74 -13.49 2.54
N ALA A 276 -11.74 -12.18 2.29
CA ALA A 276 -11.91 -11.18 3.34
C ALA A 276 -13.23 -11.40 4.12
N THR A 277 -14.34 -11.67 3.40
CA THR A 277 -15.63 -12.05 3.99
C THR A 277 -15.49 -13.29 4.89
N SER A 278 -14.83 -14.33 4.41
CA SER A 278 -14.66 -15.59 5.16
C SER A 278 -13.81 -15.38 6.42
N LEU A 279 -12.74 -14.58 6.34
CA LEU A 279 -11.88 -14.28 7.49
C LEU A 279 -12.60 -13.39 8.52
N PHE A 280 -13.40 -12.42 8.10
CA PHE A 280 -14.26 -11.65 9.02
C PHE A 280 -15.29 -12.56 9.69
N ASN A 281 -15.96 -13.43 8.95
CA ASN A 281 -16.94 -14.37 9.52
C ASN A 281 -16.31 -15.33 10.52
N TRP A 282 -15.08 -15.80 10.23
CA TRP A 282 -14.32 -16.60 11.18
C TRP A 282 -13.95 -15.77 12.42
N GLY A 283 -13.38 -14.59 12.22
CA GLY A 283 -12.93 -13.72 13.32
C GLY A 283 -14.04 -13.35 14.29
N PHE A 284 -15.24 -13.01 13.79
CA PHE A 284 -16.41 -12.74 14.64
C PHE A 284 -16.95 -13.97 15.40
N LYS A 285 -16.62 -15.17 14.95
CA LYS A 285 -16.92 -16.41 15.70
C LYS A 285 -15.83 -16.75 16.71
N ALA A 286 -14.60 -16.33 16.44
CA ALA A 286 -13.40 -16.63 17.21
C ALA A 286 -13.15 -15.66 18.36
N ILE A 287 -13.50 -14.39 18.18
CA ILE A 287 -13.26 -13.33 19.17
C ILE A 287 -13.85 -13.69 20.54
N GLY A 288 -13.07 -13.52 21.60
CA GLY A 288 -13.44 -13.89 22.96
C GLY A 288 -13.43 -15.41 23.25
N LYS A 289 -13.10 -16.25 22.25
CA LYS A 289 -13.07 -17.73 22.40
C LYS A 289 -11.70 -18.32 22.16
N VAL A 290 -10.96 -17.82 21.15
CA VAL A 290 -9.59 -18.28 20.89
C VAL A 290 -8.61 -17.48 21.74
N GLU A 291 -7.55 -18.14 22.19
CA GLU A 291 -6.43 -17.42 22.80
C GLU A 291 -5.67 -16.63 21.71
N PRO A 292 -5.33 -15.37 21.95
CA PRO A 292 -4.53 -14.58 21.04
C PRO A 292 -3.18 -15.23 20.73
N VAL A 293 -2.71 -15.08 19.49
CA VAL A 293 -1.39 -15.55 19.05
C VAL A 293 -0.34 -14.44 19.05
N GLY A 294 -0.73 -13.24 19.41
CA GLY A 294 0.11 -12.04 19.53
C GLY A 294 -0.74 -10.81 19.72
N ASN A 295 -0.09 -9.64 19.65
CA ASN A 295 -0.75 -8.35 19.80
C ASN A 295 -0.27 -7.35 18.76
N LEU A 296 -1.16 -6.49 18.29
CA LEU A 296 -0.80 -5.26 17.61
C LEU A 296 -0.25 -4.29 18.66
N VAL A 297 1.05 -4.04 18.62
CA VAL A 297 1.73 -3.19 19.59
C VAL A 297 1.20 -1.74 19.55
N GLU A 298 1.31 -1.05 20.69
CA GLU A 298 0.95 0.38 20.75
C GLU A 298 2.03 1.24 20.08
N PRO A 299 1.65 2.38 19.53
CA PRO A 299 2.62 3.33 19.01
C PRO A 299 3.61 3.78 20.07
N GLN A 300 4.87 4.00 19.66
CA GLN A 300 5.90 4.52 20.58
C GLN A 300 5.48 5.90 21.12
N SER A 301 5.55 6.05 22.44
CA SER A 301 5.35 7.31 23.13
C SER A 301 6.54 8.24 22.90
N GLY A 302 6.32 9.52 22.62
CA GLY A 302 7.39 10.53 22.56
C GLY A 302 8.14 10.65 21.25
N SER A 303 7.83 9.90 20.19
CA SER A 303 8.32 10.24 18.86
C SER A 303 7.65 11.55 18.41
N PRO A 304 8.40 12.63 18.13
CA PRO A 304 7.79 13.89 17.75
C PRO A 304 6.96 13.66 16.50
N ARG A 305 5.67 13.94 16.61
CA ARG A 305 4.83 14.16 15.42
C ARG A 305 5.52 15.28 14.67
N VAL A 306 6.12 14.98 13.51
CA VAL A 306 6.76 16.01 12.69
C VAL A 306 5.63 16.96 12.30
N GLU A 307 5.54 18.09 13.03
CA GLU A 307 4.56 19.12 12.74
C GLU A 307 4.78 19.64 11.33
N ALA A 308 3.70 19.87 10.61
CA ALA A 308 3.77 20.57 9.35
C ALA A 308 4.29 21.98 9.66
N THR A 309 5.46 22.31 9.19
CA THR A 309 5.81 23.73 9.02
C THR A 309 4.76 24.30 8.07
N ALA A 310 3.92 25.15 8.60
CA ALA A 310 2.96 25.93 7.84
C ALA A 310 3.74 26.93 6.97
N ALA A 311 4.21 26.47 5.83
CA ALA A 311 4.87 27.32 4.86
C ALA A 311 4.90 26.63 3.50
N TYR A 312 3.78 26.61 2.83
CA TYR A 312 3.75 26.66 1.35
C TYR A 312 2.31 26.74 0.85
N ASN A 313 1.72 27.92 0.88
CA ASN A 313 0.52 28.26 0.07
C ASN A 313 0.24 29.78 0.15
N ASP A 314 1.29 30.61 0.02
CA ASP A 314 1.04 32.01 -0.35
C ASP A 314 1.53 32.20 -1.80
N PRO A 315 0.62 32.32 -2.79
CA PRO A 315 1.00 32.61 -4.16
C PRO A 315 1.59 34.01 -4.33
N LYS A 316 1.66 34.86 -3.29
CA LYS A 316 2.23 36.20 -3.31
C LYS A 316 3.69 36.27 -2.90
N ASN A 317 4.30 35.16 -2.45
CA ASN A 317 5.71 35.13 -2.02
C ASN A 317 6.60 34.32 -2.96
N VAL A 318 6.39 34.45 -4.26
CA VAL A 318 7.40 34.09 -5.25
C VAL A 318 8.34 35.30 -5.34
N SER A 319 9.26 35.40 -4.41
CA SER A 319 10.46 36.23 -4.57
C SER A 319 11.27 35.61 -5.69
N THR A 320 11.12 36.13 -6.88
CA THR A 320 12.01 35.86 -8.01
C THR A 320 13.41 36.28 -7.54
N PRO A 321 14.41 35.40 -7.51
CA PRO A 321 15.79 35.83 -7.30
C PRO A 321 16.15 36.74 -8.47
N ALA A 322 16.59 37.95 -8.18
CA ALA A 322 17.12 38.86 -9.18
C ALA A 322 18.21 38.13 -9.98
N PRO A 323 18.27 38.32 -11.31
CA PRO A 323 19.30 37.71 -12.12
C PRO A 323 20.65 38.32 -11.74
N THR A 324 21.47 37.58 -11.02
CA THR A 324 22.89 37.92 -10.84
C THR A 324 23.52 37.79 -12.21
N ALA A 325 23.94 38.96 -12.74
CA ALA A 325 24.65 39.04 -14.00
C ALA A 325 26.00 38.31 -13.89
N LEU A 326 26.06 37.07 -14.32
CA LEU A 326 27.27 36.34 -14.61
C LEU A 326 27.84 36.87 -15.92
N LYS A 327 29.01 37.55 -15.83
CA LYS A 327 29.80 37.97 -16.99
C LYS A 327 30.02 36.75 -17.90
N ALA A 328 29.59 36.88 -19.13
CA ALA A 328 29.87 35.93 -20.18
C ALA A 328 31.36 35.86 -20.46
N SER A 329 32.01 34.76 -20.13
CA SER A 329 33.26 34.38 -20.75
C SER A 329 32.91 33.53 -21.98
N THR A 330 33.17 34.11 -23.14
CA THR A 330 33.06 33.44 -24.42
C THR A 330 34.19 32.46 -24.59
N GLU A 331 33.94 31.21 -24.28
CA GLU A 331 34.77 30.11 -24.74
C GLU A 331 33.96 29.27 -25.75
N LYS A 332 34.37 29.40 -27.00
CA LYS A 332 33.86 28.64 -28.13
C LYS A 332 34.26 27.18 -27.98
N LYS A 333 33.37 26.35 -27.48
CA LYS A 333 33.50 24.88 -27.58
C LYS A 333 32.86 24.39 -28.86
N SER A 334 33.68 23.79 -29.71
CA SER A 334 33.27 23.12 -30.95
C SER A 334 32.28 22.00 -30.66
N PRO A 335 31.34 21.68 -31.55
CA PRO A 335 30.38 20.61 -31.32
C PRO A 335 31.09 19.24 -31.34
N GLU A 336 30.97 18.48 -30.26
CA GLU A 336 31.36 17.07 -30.26
C GLU A 336 30.45 16.28 -31.21
N VAL A 337 31.05 15.75 -32.25
CA VAL A 337 30.41 14.82 -33.18
C VAL A 337 30.30 13.47 -32.51
N PHE A 338 29.08 13.09 -32.07
CA PHE A 338 28.82 11.72 -31.67
C PHE A 338 28.91 10.79 -32.90
N PRO A 339 29.63 9.66 -32.81
CA PRO A 339 29.70 8.72 -33.91
C PRO A 339 28.32 8.07 -34.13
N THR A 340 27.73 8.33 -35.28
CA THR A 340 26.55 7.64 -35.77
C THR A 340 26.93 6.20 -36.15
N LEU A 341 26.46 5.21 -35.35
CA LEU A 341 26.59 3.80 -35.71
C LEU A 341 25.78 3.52 -36.99
N PRO A 342 26.37 2.89 -38.05
CA PRO A 342 25.67 2.57 -39.28
C PRO A 342 24.69 1.42 -39.05
N LEU A 343 23.39 1.71 -38.92
CA LEU A 343 22.28 0.75 -38.79
C LEU A 343 21.92 0.03 -40.10
N GLY A 344 22.83 -0.09 -41.05
CA GLY A 344 22.60 -0.62 -42.40
C GLY A 344 22.09 -2.08 -42.44
N PRO A 345 22.80 -3.08 -41.93
CA PRO A 345 22.40 -4.48 -42.07
C PRO A 345 21.39 -4.99 -41.02
N LEU A 346 21.27 -4.31 -39.86
CA LEU A 346 20.43 -4.78 -38.74
C LEU A 346 18.92 -4.64 -39.00
N LYS A 347 18.51 -3.77 -39.93
CA LYS A 347 17.11 -3.60 -40.33
C LYS A 347 16.49 -4.87 -40.92
N TRP A 348 17.26 -5.62 -41.67
CA TRP A 348 16.78 -6.83 -42.35
C TRP A 348 16.60 -8.04 -41.40
N LEU A 349 17.25 -8.02 -40.24
CA LEU A 349 17.06 -9.05 -39.20
C LEU A 349 15.83 -8.80 -38.32
N LEU A 350 15.38 -7.56 -38.19
CA LEU A 350 14.21 -7.20 -37.36
C LEU A 350 12.87 -7.47 -38.08
N ILE A 351 12.83 -7.41 -39.40
CA ILE A 351 11.59 -7.60 -40.17
C ILE A 351 10.98 -9.00 -39.97
N PRO A 352 11.70 -10.12 -40.07
CA PRO A 352 11.12 -11.44 -39.83
C PRO A 352 10.67 -11.65 -38.38
N VAL A 353 11.36 -11.05 -37.41
CA VAL A 353 10.96 -11.14 -35.99
C VAL A 353 9.64 -10.42 -35.75
N LEU A 354 9.46 -9.22 -36.30
CA LEU A 354 8.21 -8.48 -36.20
C LEU A 354 7.05 -9.17 -36.93
N LEU A 355 7.31 -9.81 -38.07
CA LEU A 355 6.30 -10.61 -38.79
C LEU A 355 5.85 -11.83 -37.97
N VAL A 356 6.76 -12.55 -37.30
CA VAL A 356 6.42 -13.68 -36.45
C VAL A 356 5.61 -13.24 -35.23
N ILE A 357 5.97 -12.11 -34.61
CA ILE A 357 5.23 -11.54 -33.49
C ILE A 357 3.82 -11.14 -33.93
N GLY A 358 3.69 -10.45 -35.05
CA GLY A 358 2.39 -10.05 -35.63
C GLY A 358 1.49 -11.26 -35.96
N LEU A 359 2.07 -12.32 -36.56
CA LEU A 359 1.34 -13.54 -36.89
C LEU A 359 0.85 -14.28 -35.61
N ARG A 360 1.67 -14.39 -34.58
CA ARG A 360 1.29 -14.98 -33.30
C ARG A 360 0.19 -14.18 -32.60
N ALA A 361 0.26 -12.84 -32.64
CA ALA A 361 -0.78 -11.98 -32.08
C ALA A 361 -2.10 -12.16 -32.83
N ARG A 362 -2.06 -12.25 -34.17
CA ARG A 362 -3.24 -12.48 -35.01
C ARG A 362 -3.88 -13.84 -34.75
N VAL A 363 -3.09 -14.92 -34.60
CA VAL A 363 -3.59 -16.27 -34.26
C VAL A 363 -4.26 -16.28 -32.89
N ARG A 364 -3.64 -15.65 -31.88
CA ARG A 364 -4.23 -15.52 -30.53
C ARG A 364 -5.54 -14.74 -30.57
N TYR A 365 -5.60 -13.66 -31.30
CA TYR A 365 -6.83 -12.86 -31.47
C TYR A 365 -7.95 -13.67 -32.13
N LEU A 366 -7.65 -14.44 -33.19
CA LEU A 366 -8.63 -15.28 -33.87
C LEU A 366 -9.14 -16.42 -32.98
N MET A 367 -8.26 -17.05 -32.19
CA MET A 367 -8.64 -18.08 -31.22
C MET A 367 -9.51 -17.49 -30.10
N TRP A 368 -9.18 -16.32 -29.57
CA TRP A 368 -10.00 -15.62 -28.59
C TRP A 368 -11.39 -15.26 -29.14
N ARG A 369 -11.44 -14.77 -30.38
CA ARG A 369 -12.72 -14.43 -31.06
C ARG A 369 -13.58 -15.67 -31.28
N LYS A 370 -12.97 -16.81 -31.63
CA LYS A 370 -13.68 -18.12 -31.80
C LYS A 370 -14.20 -18.65 -30.46
N ALA A 371 -13.42 -18.55 -29.40
CA ALA A 371 -13.83 -18.94 -28.05
C ALA A 371 -15.00 -18.09 -27.53
N ARG A 372 -14.96 -16.77 -27.78
CA ARG A 372 -16.04 -15.83 -27.41
C ARG A 372 -17.35 -16.13 -28.16
N ARG A 373 -17.29 -16.51 -29.43
CA ARG A 373 -18.49 -16.92 -30.21
C ARG A 373 -19.08 -18.23 -29.70
N ARG A 374 -18.27 -19.21 -29.26
CA ARG A 374 -18.73 -20.45 -28.65
C ARG A 374 -19.39 -20.24 -27.29
N GLY A 375 -18.85 -19.36 -26.47
CA GLY A 375 -19.44 -19.01 -25.17
C GLY A 375 -20.78 -18.26 -25.29
N LEU A 376 -21.00 -17.48 -26.35
CA LEU A 376 -22.29 -16.85 -26.63
C LEU A 376 -23.32 -17.87 -27.17
N TYR A 377 -22.89 -18.87 -27.96
CA TYR A 377 -23.77 -19.91 -28.49
C TYR A 377 -24.32 -20.83 -27.38
N GLN A 378 -23.52 -21.12 -26.34
CA GLN A 378 -23.99 -21.90 -25.18
C GLN A 378 -24.93 -21.11 -24.25
N ARG A 379 -24.92 -19.78 -24.28
CA ARG A 379 -25.86 -18.96 -23.50
C ARG A 379 -27.20 -18.73 -24.16
N THR A 380 -27.31 -18.95 -25.47
CA THR A 380 -28.55 -18.74 -26.23
C THR A 380 -29.37 -20.00 -26.49
N ASN A 381 -28.87 -21.21 -26.16
CA ASN A 381 -29.60 -22.49 -26.29
C ASN A 381 -29.54 -23.30 -24.99
N PRO A 382 -30.46 -23.09 -24.03
CA PRO A 382 -30.54 -23.90 -22.80
C PRO A 382 -31.33 -25.20 -22.96
N ILE A 383 -31.63 -25.67 -24.17
CA ILE A 383 -32.41 -26.92 -24.38
C ILE A 383 -31.62 -27.83 -25.33
N ALA A 384 -30.70 -28.61 -24.81
CA ALA A 384 -30.24 -29.89 -25.36
C ALA A 384 -29.22 -30.51 -24.37
N SER A 385 -29.72 -31.17 -23.33
CA SER A 385 -29.15 -32.37 -22.70
C SER A 385 -30.16 -32.92 -21.71
#